data_e15f8286a9aa79a54660304e218603d6
#
_entry.id   e15f8286a9aa79a54660304e218603d6
#
_cell.length_a   1.000
_cell.length_b   1.000
_cell.length_c   1.000
_cell.angle_alpha   90.00
_cell.angle_beta   90.00
_cell.angle_gamma   90.00
#
_symmetry.space_group_name_H-M   'P 1'
#
loop_
_entity.id
_entity.type
_entity.pdbx_description
1 polymer ?
#
loop_
_entity_poly.entity_id
_entity_poly.type
_entity_poly.pdbx_seq_one_letter_code
_entity_poly.pdbx_strand_id
1 'polypeptide(L)'
;GLGDVYKRQDKVVTVSTGDSKITDEDQNVAQALLFNYLDATDGSQEEGTLLAENYLGNGEKVSWAGLVEANNKIYTSVIPMGMSKYGIKKWPEAVTDQELVTKTDGGSGSGAYTAGVIPSTQYPDNAYVAIYSGTNFNETPVIAKTDKIGYACGRMRSQYYQTIWAADNGDVYVFSPGYGRTAVSSSDLKKVTGQKPSGAMRIKAGATDFDPDYYVNFEEIGTKHPIFRCWHISEDYFLLQLYKKGAEDMINGGTSADVSELAVFKAEDQTIMPVTGLPADGKFGGEPYGEKGYAYMAVTVTTGEKPAFYKIDAKTGKAVKGLTVEADAITTVGKMEYLSK
;
A
#
# COMPACT_ATOMS: atom_id res chain seq x y z
N GLY A 1 0.27 -10.21 -11.17
CA GLY A 1 0.20 -9.64 -9.83
C GLY A 1 -1.19 -9.80 -9.25
N LEU A 2 -1.26 -10.12 -7.99
CA LEU A 2 -2.55 -10.06 -7.29
C LEU A 2 -2.90 -8.57 -7.20
N GLY A 3 -3.91 -8.15 -7.96
CA GLY A 3 -4.50 -6.82 -7.81
C GLY A 3 -5.22 -6.71 -6.47
N ASP A 4 -5.48 -5.48 -6.08
CA ASP A 4 -6.28 -5.21 -4.89
C ASP A 4 -7.67 -5.86 -5.01
N VAL A 5 -8.17 -6.41 -3.91
CA VAL A 5 -9.48 -7.07 -3.85
C VAL A 5 -10.38 -6.30 -2.91
N TYR A 6 -11.48 -5.78 -3.45
CA TYR A 6 -12.55 -5.18 -2.68
C TYR A 6 -13.74 -6.16 -2.60
N LYS A 7 -14.28 -6.32 -1.40
CA LYS A 7 -15.44 -7.16 -1.15
C LYS A 7 -16.57 -6.32 -0.56
N ARG A 8 -17.71 -6.27 -1.25
CA ARG A 8 -18.98 -5.83 -0.73
C ARG A 8 -19.89 -7.06 -0.59
N GLN A 9 -20.98 -6.98 0.15
CA GLN A 9 -21.89 -8.14 0.42
C GLN A 9 -22.28 -8.94 -0.84
N ASP A 10 -22.32 -8.28 -1.99
CA ASP A 10 -22.76 -8.80 -3.28
C ASP A 10 -21.69 -8.76 -4.38
N LYS A 11 -20.55 -8.05 -4.19
CA LYS A 11 -19.54 -7.86 -5.24
C LYS A 11 -18.12 -8.05 -4.75
N VAL A 12 -17.32 -8.69 -5.58
CA VAL A 12 -15.86 -8.74 -5.46
C VAL A 12 -15.27 -8.01 -6.65
N VAL A 13 -14.40 -7.03 -6.39
CA VAL A 13 -13.70 -6.28 -7.44
C VAL A 13 -12.21 -6.52 -7.29
N THR A 14 -11.56 -6.91 -8.37
CA THR A 14 -10.10 -6.98 -8.43
C THR A 14 -9.58 -5.93 -9.39
N VAL A 15 -8.46 -5.32 -9.05
CA VAL A 15 -7.79 -4.30 -9.87
C VAL A 15 -6.37 -4.72 -10.17
N SER A 16 -5.95 -4.58 -11.41
CA SER A 16 -4.58 -4.80 -11.86
C SER A 16 -4.15 -3.68 -12.82
N THR A 17 -2.88 -3.59 -13.11
CA THR A 17 -2.37 -2.71 -14.17
C THR A 17 -2.00 -3.53 -15.41
N GLY A 18 -2.20 -2.97 -16.59
CA GLY A 18 -1.86 -3.63 -17.85
C GLY A 18 -1.99 -2.68 -19.04
N ASP A 19 -1.82 -3.24 -20.21
CA ASP A 19 -1.95 -2.51 -21.46
C ASP A 19 -3.41 -2.22 -21.75
N SER A 20 -3.69 -0.98 -22.20
CA SER A 20 -4.99 -0.62 -22.75
C SER A 20 -5.07 -1.02 -24.23
N LYS A 21 -6.24 -0.74 -24.86
CA LYS A 21 -6.40 -0.84 -26.32
C LYS A 21 -6.04 0.46 -27.05
N ILE A 22 -5.53 1.47 -26.34
CA ILE A 22 -5.21 2.79 -26.88
C ILE A 22 -3.74 2.81 -27.25
N THR A 23 -3.45 3.21 -28.50
CA THR A 23 -2.08 3.39 -29.00
C THR A 23 -1.94 4.79 -29.61
N ASP A 24 -0.73 5.30 -29.63
CA ASP A 24 -0.37 6.47 -30.42
C ASP A 24 0.04 6.08 -31.85
N GLU A 25 0.46 7.06 -32.65
CA GLU A 25 0.89 6.88 -34.03
C GLU A 25 2.17 6.03 -34.19
N ASP A 26 3.01 5.96 -33.14
CA ASP A 26 4.22 5.13 -33.10
C ASP A 26 3.97 3.76 -32.48
N GLN A 27 2.70 3.37 -32.30
CA GLN A 27 2.27 2.10 -31.67
C GLN A 27 2.70 1.95 -30.20
N ASN A 28 3.01 3.05 -29.50
CA ASN A 28 3.17 2.98 -28.07
C ASN A 28 1.80 2.77 -27.39
N VAL A 29 1.72 1.77 -26.52
CA VAL A 29 0.49 1.38 -25.86
C VAL A 29 0.32 2.16 -24.57
N ALA A 30 -0.85 2.77 -24.36
CA ALA A 30 -1.21 3.42 -23.11
C ALA A 30 -1.48 2.38 -22.00
N GLN A 31 -1.09 2.68 -20.78
CA GLN A 31 -1.34 1.84 -19.62
C GLN A 31 -2.72 2.10 -19.02
N ALA A 32 -3.32 1.03 -18.47
CA ALA A 32 -4.65 1.07 -17.88
C ALA A 32 -4.71 0.36 -16.52
N LEU A 33 -5.71 0.73 -15.73
CA LEU A 33 -6.23 -0.05 -14.61
C LEU A 33 -7.30 -0.98 -15.19
N LEU A 34 -7.16 -2.28 -14.94
CA LEU A 34 -8.04 -3.33 -15.42
C LEU A 34 -8.84 -3.88 -14.23
N PHE A 35 -10.15 -3.88 -14.36
CA PHE A 35 -11.08 -4.33 -13.33
C PHE A 35 -11.74 -5.62 -13.73
N ASN A 36 -11.88 -6.54 -12.78
CA ASN A 36 -12.79 -7.65 -12.87
C ASN A 36 -13.80 -7.56 -11.72
N TYR A 37 -15.06 -7.61 -12.06
CA TYR A 37 -16.18 -7.59 -11.14
C TYR A 37 -16.80 -8.97 -11.10
N LEU A 38 -16.97 -9.53 -9.91
CA LEU A 38 -17.73 -10.77 -9.68
C LEU A 38 -18.95 -10.42 -8.81
N ASP A 39 -20.14 -10.67 -9.32
CA ASP A 39 -21.35 -10.65 -8.51
C ASP A 39 -21.45 -11.97 -7.74
N ALA A 40 -21.41 -11.88 -6.40
CA ALA A 40 -21.45 -13.06 -5.54
C ALA A 40 -22.85 -13.67 -5.41
N THR A 41 -23.87 -13.00 -5.91
CA THR A 41 -25.28 -13.48 -5.82
C THR A 41 -25.61 -14.44 -6.95
N ASP A 42 -25.12 -14.21 -8.15
CA ASP A 42 -25.40 -15.02 -9.35
C ASP A 42 -24.16 -15.55 -10.06
N GLY A 43 -22.97 -15.14 -9.62
CA GLY A 43 -21.67 -15.54 -10.20
C GLY A 43 -21.37 -14.86 -11.53
N SER A 44 -22.09 -13.83 -11.93
CA SER A 44 -21.82 -13.07 -13.15
C SER A 44 -20.51 -12.30 -13.04
N GLN A 45 -19.85 -12.12 -14.17
CA GLN A 45 -18.56 -11.41 -14.26
C GLN A 45 -18.62 -10.32 -15.29
N GLU A 46 -18.04 -9.19 -14.96
CA GLU A 46 -17.87 -8.03 -15.84
C GLU A 46 -16.44 -7.54 -15.80
N GLU A 47 -15.97 -6.94 -16.88
CA GLU A 47 -14.66 -6.31 -16.98
C GLU A 47 -14.82 -4.79 -17.13
N GLY A 48 -13.88 -4.04 -16.57
CA GLY A 48 -13.79 -2.60 -16.72
C GLY A 48 -12.36 -2.18 -17.02
N THR A 49 -12.22 -1.01 -17.63
CA THR A 49 -10.90 -0.44 -17.95
C THR A 49 -10.95 1.06 -17.69
N LEU A 50 -9.94 1.56 -16.97
CA LEU A 50 -9.73 2.99 -16.75
C LEU A 50 -8.31 3.35 -17.19
N LEU A 51 -8.16 4.44 -17.96
CA LEU A 51 -6.84 4.89 -18.39
C LEU A 51 -5.98 5.25 -17.17
N ALA A 52 -4.83 4.62 -17.03
CA ALA A 52 -3.88 4.91 -15.95
C ALA A 52 -2.96 6.09 -16.27
N GLU A 53 -2.77 6.40 -17.56
CA GLU A 53 -1.92 7.51 -18.02
C GLU A 53 -2.53 8.86 -17.65
N ASN A 54 -1.69 9.74 -17.13
CA ASN A 54 -2.08 11.10 -16.72
C ASN A 54 -3.29 11.17 -15.76
N TYR A 55 -3.51 10.11 -15.01
CA TYR A 55 -4.65 10.00 -14.09
C TYR A 55 -4.69 11.14 -13.05
N LEU A 56 -3.54 11.57 -12.56
CA LEU A 56 -3.39 12.68 -11.61
C LEU A 56 -3.23 14.07 -12.30
N GLY A 57 -3.28 14.12 -13.62
CA GLY A 57 -3.08 15.37 -14.39
C GLY A 57 -1.62 15.85 -14.42
N ASN A 58 -0.67 15.00 -14.07
CA ASN A 58 0.77 15.31 -13.98
C ASN A 58 1.62 14.55 -15.01
N GLY A 59 0.98 13.93 -16.00
CA GLY A 59 1.63 13.15 -17.06
C GLY A 59 1.97 11.70 -16.67
N GLU A 60 2.02 11.37 -15.40
CA GLU A 60 2.42 10.04 -14.96
C GLU A 60 1.30 9.01 -15.08
N LYS A 61 1.68 7.78 -15.35
CA LYS A 61 0.80 6.65 -15.17
C LYS A 61 0.71 6.29 -13.68
N VAL A 62 -0.38 5.63 -13.29
CA VAL A 62 -0.62 5.28 -11.89
C VAL A 62 -0.88 3.79 -11.72
N SER A 63 -0.72 3.33 -10.49
CA SER A 63 -1.24 2.09 -9.95
C SER A 63 -2.05 2.39 -8.70
N TRP A 64 -2.91 1.48 -8.28
CA TRP A 64 -3.64 1.60 -7.02
C TRP A 64 -3.11 0.64 -5.97
N ALA A 65 -3.20 1.02 -4.70
CA ALA A 65 -2.78 0.22 -3.56
C ALA A 65 -3.82 0.27 -2.45
N GLY A 66 -4.65 -0.76 -2.40
CA GLY A 66 -5.75 -0.89 -1.46
C GLY A 66 -7.04 -0.22 -1.96
N LEU A 67 -8.14 -0.90 -1.71
CA LEU A 67 -9.50 -0.38 -1.91
C LEU A 67 -10.25 -0.53 -0.59
N VAL A 68 -10.71 0.57 -0.01
CA VAL A 68 -11.49 0.55 1.24
C VAL A 68 -12.81 1.28 1.08
N GLU A 69 -13.86 0.71 1.66
CA GLU A 69 -15.15 1.37 1.75
C GLU A 69 -15.31 2.03 3.11
N ALA A 70 -15.67 3.30 3.11
CA ALA A 70 -16.10 4.04 4.29
C ALA A 70 -17.06 5.15 3.87
N ASN A 71 -18.00 5.51 4.73
CA ASN A 71 -18.91 6.64 4.50
C ASN A 71 -19.64 6.59 3.14
N ASN A 72 -20.01 5.38 2.68
CA ASN A 72 -20.62 5.13 1.37
C ASN A 72 -19.76 5.59 0.17
N LYS A 73 -18.45 5.60 0.33
CA LYS A 73 -17.46 5.93 -0.71
C LYS A 73 -16.37 4.86 -0.77
N ILE A 74 -15.70 4.79 -1.90
CA ILE A 74 -14.50 3.95 -2.07
C ILE A 74 -13.28 4.86 -2.09
N TYR A 75 -12.29 4.50 -1.29
CA TYR A 75 -11.00 5.19 -1.19
C TYR A 75 -9.90 4.26 -1.69
N THR A 76 -8.96 4.79 -2.46
CA THR A 76 -7.78 4.04 -2.90
C THR A 76 -6.54 4.93 -2.89
N SER A 77 -5.41 4.40 -2.43
CA SER A 77 -4.13 5.07 -2.60
C SER A 77 -3.72 5.01 -4.06
N VAL A 78 -3.45 6.16 -4.65
CA VAL A 78 -2.99 6.30 -6.03
C VAL A 78 -1.49 6.49 -6.05
N ILE A 79 -0.78 5.54 -6.65
CA ILE A 79 0.68 5.50 -6.69
C ILE A 79 1.16 5.99 -8.05
N PRO A 80 1.82 7.15 -8.14
CA PRO A 80 2.43 7.60 -9.38
C PRO A 80 3.63 6.72 -9.73
N MET A 81 3.73 6.29 -11.00
CA MET A 81 4.64 5.25 -11.47
C MET A 81 5.58 5.73 -12.60
N GLY A 82 5.79 7.04 -12.72
CA GLY A 82 6.55 7.60 -13.82
C GLY A 82 5.76 7.63 -15.13
N MET A 83 6.45 7.78 -16.26
CA MET A 83 5.81 7.97 -17.58
C MET A 83 6.21 6.85 -18.54
N SER A 84 5.21 6.30 -19.24
CA SER A 84 5.40 5.40 -20.36
C SER A 84 5.87 6.15 -21.62
N LYS A 85 6.27 5.43 -22.67
CA LYS A 85 6.55 6.08 -23.98
C LYS A 85 5.32 6.80 -24.52
N TYR A 86 4.13 6.22 -24.36
CA TYR A 86 2.87 6.87 -24.70
C TYR A 86 2.68 8.18 -23.93
N GLY A 87 2.86 8.13 -22.60
CA GLY A 87 2.70 9.30 -21.72
C GLY A 87 3.65 10.44 -22.05
N ILE A 88 4.94 10.13 -22.26
CA ILE A 88 5.95 11.13 -22.64
C ILE A 88 5.61 11.80 -23.96
N LYS A 89 5.15 11.03 -24.96
CA LYS A 89 4.77 11.57 -26.25
C LYS A 89 3.50 12.43 -26.17
N LYS A 90 2.53 12.04 -25.35
CA LYS A 90 1.24 12.71 -25.22
C LYS A 90 1.29 13.95 -24.34
N TRP A 91 2.13 13.96 -23.32
CA TRP A 91 2.29 15.04 -22.33
C TRP A 91 3.78 15.36 -22.12
N PRO A 92 4.52 15.80 -23.17
CA PRO A 92 5.96 16.08 -23.05
C PRO A 92 6.27 17.20 -22.05
N GLU A 93 5.33 18.12 -21.84
CA GLU A 93 5.44 19.22 -20.88
C GLU A 93 5.44 18.76 -19.41
N ALA A 94 4.94 17.55 -19.15
CA ALA A 94 4.94 16.96 -17.80
C ALA A 94 6.30 16.34 -17.41
N VAL A 95 7.25 16.25 -18.34
CA VAL A 95 8.59 15.76 -18.07
C VAL A 95 9.39 16.84 -17.35
N THR A 96 9.75 16.60 -16.07
CA THR A 96 10.47 17.58 -15.24
C THR A 96 11.98 17.57 -15.47
N ASP A 97 12.54 16.44 -15.90
CA ASP A 97 13.97 16.29 -16.23
C ASP A 97 14.15 15.48 -17.52
N GLN A 98 14.49 16.16 -18.60
CA GLN A 98 14.67 15.56 -19.94
C GLN A 98 15.81 14.51 -19.99
N GLU A 99 16.78 14.60 -19.09
CA GLU A 99 17.85 13.58 -19.01
C GLU A 99 17.29 12.19 -18.63
N LEU A 100 16.18 12.14 -17.88
CA LEU A 100 15.56 10.86 -17.52
C LEU A 100 15.00 10.10 -18.74
N VAL A 101 14.54 10.83 -19.76
CA VAL A 101 13.99 10.26 -21.00
C VAL A 101 15.09 9.71 -21.91
N THR A 102 16.28 10.28 -21.85
CA THR A 102 17.41 9.91 -22.73
C THR A 102 18.24 8.74 -22.21
N LYS A 103 17.96 8.26 -21.01
CA LYS A 103 18.66 7.10 -20.43
C LYS A 103 18.43 5.86 -21.28
N THR A 104 19.50 5.09 -21.45
CA THR A 104 19.44 3.77 -22.09
C THR A 104 18.83 2.75 -21.15
N ASP A 105 18.50 1.58 -21.67
CA ASP A 105 18.04 0.45 -20.88
C ASP A 105 18.96 0.16 -19.71
N GLY A 106 18.38 -0.18 -18.56
CA GLY A 106 19.15 -0.42 -17.34
C GLY A 106 18.31 -1.05 -16.24
N GLY A 107 18.92 -1.15 -15.04
CA GLY A 107 18.31 -1.79 -13.89
C GLY A 107 18.23 -3.31 -14.00
N SER A 108 17.62 -3.95 -13.03
CA SER A 108 17.41 -5.39 -12.99
C SER A 108 16.15 -5.75 -12.21
N GLY A 109 15.55 -6.89 -12.51
CA GLY A 109 14.34 -7.37 -11.83
C GLY A 109 13.19 -6.35 -11.90
N SER A 110 12.54 -6.08 -10.79
CA SER A 110 11.46 -5.09 -10.70
C SER A 110 11.90 -3.63 -10.89
N GLY A 111 13.19 -3.37 -10.93
CA GLY A 111 13.78 -2.06 -11.20
C GLY A 111 14.29 -1.89 -12.64
N ALA A 112 14.09 -2.88 -13.52
CA ALA A 112 14.44 -2.78 -14.93
C ALA A 112 13.61 -1.69 -15.63
N TYR A 113 14.24 -0.98 -16.56
CA TYR A 113 13.58 0.04 -17.39
C TYR A 113 14.14 0.05 -18.80
N THR A 114 13.38 0.59 -19.73
CA THR A 114 13.75 0.75 -21.14
C THR A 114 14.00 2.24 -21.46
N ALA A 115 14.78 2.50 -22.51
CA ALA A 115 14.98 3.87 -23.02
C ALA A 115 13.64 4.51 -23.46
N GLY A 116 13.54 5.81 -23.24
CA GLY A 116 12.36 6.59 -23.61
C GLY A 116 11.18 6.48 -22.64
N VAL A 117 11.43 6.08 -21.38
CA VAL A 117 10.45 6.09 -20.30
C VAL A 117 11.01 6.82 -19.08
N ILE A 118 10.13 7.30 -18.21
CA ILE A 118 10.50 7.69 -16.85
C ILE A 118 10.08 6.54 -15.92
N PRO A 119 11.04 5.76 -15.38
CA PRO A 119 10.75 4.45 -14.78
C PRO A 119 10.24 4.54 -13.33
N SER A 120 10.23 5.73 -12.72
CA SER A 120 9.73 5.96 -11.37
C SER A 120 9.12 7.35 -11.29
N THR A 121 8.32 7.59 -10.24
CA THR A 121 7.67 8.88 -10.07
C THR A 121 8.65 10.05 -9.99
N GLN A 122 8.28 11.16 -10.59
CA GLN A 122 8.92 12.46 -10.46
C GLN A 122 8.44 13.21 -9.20
N TYR A 123 7.46 12.65 -8.47
CA TYR A 123 6.81 13.24 -7.29
C TYR A 123 6.87 12.33 -6.08
N PRO A 124 8.08 11.89 -5.63
CA PRO A 124 8.22 10.89 -4.57
C PRO A 124 7.76 11.38 -3.20
N ASP A 125 7.64 12.70 -3.01
CA ASP A 125 7.26 13.34 -1.75
C ASP A 125 5.77 13.72 -1.67
N ASN A 126 4.92 13.08 -2.48
CA ASN A 126 3.49 13.30 -2.45
C ASN A 126 2.73 11.98 -2.30
N ALA A 127 1.65 12.01 -1.55
CA ALA A 127 0.67 10.93 -1.49
C ALA A 127 -0.69 11.41 -2.04
N TYR A 128 -1.39 10.49 -2.69
CA TYR A 128 -2.67 10.76 -3.33
C TYR A 128 -3.69 9.70 -2.96
N VAL A 129 -4.93 10.12 -2.76
CA VAL A 129 -6.08 9.24 -2.57
C VAL A 129 -7.15 9.62 -3.58
N ALA A 130 -7.63 8.65 -4.34
CA ALA A 130 -8.82 8.82 -5.15
C ALA A 130 -10.05 8.37 -4.35
N ILE A 131 -11.11 9.18 -4.40
CA ILE A 131 -12.36 8.99 -3.66
C ILE A 131 -13.49 8.91 -4.67
N TYR A 132 -14.15 7.75 -4.72
CA TYR A 132 -15.26 7.44 -5.62
C TYR A 132 -16.57 7.29 -4.86
N SER A 133 -17.69 7.62 -5.49
CA SER A 133 -19.04 7.42 -4.94
C SER A 133 -19.54 5.98 -5.12
N GLY A 134 -18.94 5.22 -6.04
CA GLY A 134 -19.37 3.86 -6.37
C GLY A 134 -18.24 2.97 -6.87
N THR A 135 -18.58 1.72 -7.15
CA THR A 135 -17.63 0.66 -7.53
C THR A 135 -17.39 0.52 -9.04
N ASN A 136 -18.12 1.24 -9.86
CA ASN A 136 -17.93 1.18 -11.32
C ASN A 136 -16.75 2.01 -11.85
N PHE A 137 -16.20 2.91 -11.02
CA PHE A 137 -15.05 3.77 -11.31
C PHE A 137 -15.15 4.58 -12.62
N ASN A 138 -16.37 4.79 -13.15
CA ASN A 138 -16.61 5.55 -14.40
C ASN A 138 -16.73 7.06 -14.19
N GLU A 139 -16.89 7.48 -12.94
CA GLU A 139 -16.94 8.90 -12.56
C GLU A 139 -15.54 9.48 -12.40
N THR A 140 -15.43 10.80 -12.49
CA THR A 140 -14.22 11.50 -12.09
C THR A 140 -14.12 11.51 -10.57
N PRO A 141 -13.09 10.90 -9.97
CA PRO A 141 -12.96 10.88 -8.52
C PRO A 141 -12.56 12.25 -7.98
N VAL A 142 -12.81 12.45 -6.69
CA VAL A 142 -12.12 13.50 -5.94
C VAL A 142 -10.72 13.01 -5.60
N ILE A 143 -9.69 13.81 -5.88
CA ILE A 143 -8.29 13.49 -5.56
C ILE A 143 -7.86 14.31 -4.34
N ALA A 144 -7.67 13.64 -3.22
CA ALA A 144 -6.98 14.21 -2.07
C ALA A 144 -5.47 14.08 -2.27
N LYS A 145 -4.72 15.14 -1.92
CA LYS A 145 -3.26 15.21 -2.06
C LYS A 145 -2.61 15.74 -0.80
N THR A 146 -1.47 15.16 -0.41
CA THR A 146 -0.62 15.68 0.66
C THR A 146 0.85 15.61 0.28
N ASP A 147 1.65 16.53 0.82
CA ASP A 147 3.11 16.56 0.77
C ASP A 147 3.74 16.27 2.16
N LYS A 148 2.95 15.85 3.13
CA LYS A 148 3.43 15.50 4.47
C LYS A 148 4.12 14.14 4.51
N ILE A 149 3.67 13.20 3.68
CA ILE A 149 4.23 11.86 3.50
C ILE A 149 4.58 11.65 2.02
N GLY A 150 5.51 10.72 1.75
CA GLY A 150 5.77 10.26 0.39
C GLY A 150 4.65 9.35 -0.12
N TYR A 151 4.75 8.88 -1.36
CA TYR A 151 3.72 8.02 -1.95
C TYR A 151 3.39 6.82 -1.05
N ALA A 152 2.09 6.57 -0.89
CA ALA A 152 1.55 5.56 0.01
C ALA A 152 1.56 4.17 -0.65
N CYS A 153 2.74 3.59 -0.80
CA CYS A 153 2.99 2.30 -1.45
C CYS A 153 3.47 1.28 -0.42
N GLY A 154 2.91 0.09 -0.46
CA GLY A 154 3.21 -0.98 0.50
C GLY A 154 4.54 -1.70 0.28
N ARG A 155 5.24 -1.49 -0.83
CA ARG A 155 6.57 -2.07 -1.07
C ARG A 155 7.29 -1.30 -2.16
N MET A 156 8.28 -0.50 -1.77
CA MET A 156 9.10 0.31 -2.66
C MET A 156 8.29 1.06 -3.73
N ARG A 157 7.97 0.49 -4.83
CA ARG A 157 7.20 1.08 -5.93
C ARG A 157 6.11 0.13 -6.40
N SER A 158 5.56 -0.68 -5.51
CA SER A 158 4.55 -1.66 -5.86
C SER A 158 3.35 -1.60 -4.93
N GLN A 159 2.22 -2.04 -5.43
CA GLN A 159 0.95 -2.15 -4.73
C GLN A 159 0.77 -3.46 -3.95
N TYR A 160 1.84 -4.19 -3.62
CA TYR A 160 1.73 -5.51 -3.00
C TYR A 160 1.15 -5.51 -1.59
N TYR A 161 1.25 -4.39 -0.87
CA TYR A 161 0.72 -4.28 0.49
C TYR A 161 -0.19 -3.08 0.59
N GLN A 162 -1.39 -3.32 1.09
CA GLN A 162 -2.33 -2.25 1.34
C GLN A 162 -1.82 -1.31 2.42
N THR A 163 -1.89 -0.01 2.16
CA THR A 163 -1.44 1.06 3.06
C THR A 163 -2.54 2.09 3.35
N ILE A 164 -3.77 1.81 2.92
CA ILE A 164 -4.96 2.62 3.20
C ILE A 164 -5.98 1.77 3.95
N TRP A 165 -6.51 2.29 5.05
CA TRP A 165 -7.44 1.56 5.92
C TRP A 165 -8.50 2.49 6.47
N ALA A 166 -9.73 2.00 6.59
CA ALA A 166 -10.79 2.67 7.30
C ALA A 166 -10.83 2.18 8.76
N ALA A 167 -10.91 3.11 9.69
CA ALA A 167 -11.20 2.83 11.10
C ALA A 167 -12.72 2.68 11.31
N ASP A 168 -13.12 2.11 12.46
CA ASP A 168 -14.53 1.83 12.75
C ASP A 168 -15.39 3.10 12.86
N ASN A 169 -14.78 4.26 13.16
CA ASN A 169 -15.46 5.57 13.19
C ASN A 169 -15.65 6.18 11.79
N GLY A 170 -15.15 5.54 10.74
CA GLY A 170 -15.22 6.01 9.36
C GLY A 170 -14.08 6.91 8.92
N ASP A 171 -13.13 7.23 9.79
CA ASP A 171 -11.89 7.92 9.38
C ASP A 171 -11.06 6.99 8.50
N VAL A 172 -10.44 7.55 7.47
CA VAL A 172 -9.55 6.80 6.57
C VAL A 172 -8.11 7.21 6.83
N TYR A 173 -7.28 6.24 7.17
CA TYR A 173 -5.85 6.45 7.42
C TYR A 173 -5.02 5.96 6.24
N VAL A 174 -4.04 6.77 5.86
CA VAL A 174 -3.13 6.51 4.75
C VAL A 174 -1.71 6.47 5.29
N PHE A 175 -1.05 5.34 5.10
CA PHE A 175 0.27 5.07 5.62
C PHE A 175 1.31 5.10 4.50
N SER A 176 2.48 5.64 4.78
CA SER A 176 3.63 5.60 3.89
C SER A 176 4.83 5.00 4.61
N PRO A 177 5.47 3.97 4.05
CA PRO A 177 6.76 3.49 4.55
C PRO A 177 7.91 4.49 4.40
N GLY A 178 7.74 5.52 3.56
CA GLY A 178 8.79 6.47 3.22
C GLY A 178 9.70 5.95 2.09
N TYR A 179 9.20 5.08 1.23
CA TYR A 179 9.95 4.48 0.13
C TYR A 179 10.38 5.46 -0.96
N GLY A 180 9.85 6.69 -0.99
CA GLY A 180 10.36 7.75 -1.85
C GLY A 180 11.85 8.03 -1.67
N ARG A 181 12.41 7.68 -0.51
CA ARG A 181 13.85 7.81 -0.17
C ARG A 181 14.71 6.67 -0.71
N THR A 182 14.12 5.55 -1.11
CA THR A 182 14.89 4.44 -1.66
C THR A 182 15.41 4.82 -3.04
N ALA A 183 16.70 4.59 -3.28
CA ALA A 183 17.26 4.80 -4.60
C ALA A 183 16.58 3.86 -5.60
N VAL A 184 16.24 4.36 -6.78
CA VAL A 184 15.91 3.51 -7.90
C VAL A 184 17.13 2.66 -8.21
N SER A 185 16.95 1.42 -8.66
CA SER A 185 18.00 0.39 -8.80
C SER A 185 19.17 0.74 -9.73
N SER A 186 19.17 1.93 -10.33
CA SER A 186 20.26 2.49 -11.13
C SER A 186 20.78 3.77 -10.50
N SER A 187 22.11 3.91 -10.43
CA SER A 187 22.76 5.14 -9.97
C SER A 187 22.36 6.38 -10.78
N ASP A 188 21.96 6.17 -12.03
CA ASP A 188 21.54 7.23 -12.93
C ASP A 188 20.18 7.85 -12.57
N LEU A 189 19.36 7.12 -11.82
CA LEU A 189 18.00 7.52 -11.46
C LEU A 189 17.87 8.06 -10.03
N LYS A 190 18.98 8.21 -9.30
CA LYS A 190 18.99 8.75 -7.92
C LYS A 190 18.46 10.19 -7.81
N LYS A 191 18.39 10.92 -8.91
CA LYS A 191 17.84 12.28 -8.96
C LYS A 191 16.36 12.37 -8.54
N VAL A 192 15.65 11.23 -8.54
CA VAL A 192 14.21 11.15 -8.23
C VAL A 192 13.97 10.65 -6.80
N THR A 193 14.91 10.80 -5.90
CA THR A 193 14.80 10.37 -4.52
C THR A 193 14.08 11.41 -3.68
N GLY A 194 13.03 11.01 -2.98
CA GLY A 194 12.28 11.82 -2.03
C GLY A 194 12.96 11.94 -0.67
N GLN A 195 12.33 12.72 0.21
CA GLN A 195 12.86 13.04 1.55
C GLN A 195 11.90 12.68 2.68
N LYS A 196 10.62 12.34 2.36
CA LYS A 196 9.61 12.17 3.39
C LYS A 196 9.83 10.90 4.21
N PRO A 197 9.75 10.99 5.57
CA PRO A 197 9.87 9.85 6.45
C PRO A 197 8.67 8.91 6.34
N SER A 198 8.77 7.77 6.98
CA SER A 198 7.62 6.91 7.22
C SER A 198 6.59 7.61 8.10
N GLY A 199 5.34 7.61 7.67
CA GLY A 199 4.31 8.38 8.36
C GLY A 199 2.89 7.98 8.01
N ALA A 200 1.93 8.65 8.66
CA ALA A 200 0.51 8.49 8.40
C ALA A 200 -0.21 9.83 8.33
N MET A 201 -1.22 9.86 7.47
CA MET A 201 -2.19 10.95 7.34
C MET A 201 -3.60 10.41 7.52
N ARG A 202 -4.54 11.30 7.83
CA ARG A 202 -5.97 10.97 8.02
C ARG A 202 -6.83 11.76 7.03
N ILE A 203 -7.90 11.13 6.56
CA ILE A 203 -9.06 11.79 5.97
C ILE A 203 -10.22 11.54 6.94
N LYS A 204 -10.77 12.60 7.54
CA LYS A 204 -11.88 12.48 8.50
C LYS A 204 -13.12 11.86 7.84
N ALA A 205 -13.91 11.17 8.63
CA ALA A 205 -15.19 10.60 8.20
C ALA A 205 -16.04 11.63 7.44
N GLY A 206 -16.42 11.31 6.20
CA GLY A 206 -17.19 12.19 5.33
C GLY A 206 -16.41 13.31 4.65
N ALA A 207 -15.16 13.58 5.00
CA ALA A 207 -14.30 14.54 4.30
C ALA A 207 -13.83 13.99 2.94
N THR A 208 -13.36 14.90 2.10
CA THR A 208 -12.83 14.59 0.77
C THR A 208 -11.38 15.06 0.58
N ASP A 209 -10.73 15.45 1.66
CA ASP A 209 -9.34 15.88 1.67
C ASP A 209 -8.67 15.45 2.98
N PHE A 210 -7.34 15.45 2.97
CA PHE A 210 -6.56 15.14 4.17
C PHE A 210 -6.81 16.18 5.28
N ASP A 211 -6.88 15.67 6.51
CA ASP A 211 -6.98 16.50 7.72
C ASP A 211 -5.66 17.29 7.88
N PRO A 212 -5.68 18.62 7.79
CA PRO A 212 -4.46 19.42 7.88
C PRO A 212 -3.81 19.39 9.27
N ASP A 213 -4.59 19.06 10.30
CA ASP A 213 -4.15 19.03 11.69
C ASP A 213 -3.65 17.65 12.12
N TYR A 214 -3.70 16.64 11.22
CA TYR A 214 -3.25 15.28 11.51
C TYR A 214 -2.04 14.90 10.67
N TYR A 215 -0.96 14.56 11.37
CA TYR A 215 0.25 14.00 10.77
C TYR A 215 1.03 13.20 11.81
N VAL A 216 1.49 12.03 11.44
CA VAL A 216 2.35 11.18 12.26
C VAL A 216 3.64 10.90 11.51
N ASN A 217 4.78 11.11 12.20
CA ASN A 217 6.09 10.64 11.78
C ASN A 217 6.50 9.45 12.64
N PHE A 218 6.47 8.24 12.07
CA PHE A 218 6.84 7.01 12.79
C PHE A 218 8.32 6.96 13.20
N GLU A 219 9.16 7.75 12.58
CA GLU A 219 10.58 7.82 12.90
C GLU A 219 10.88 8.80 14.04
N GLU A 220 9.86 9.48 14.57
CA GLU A 220 9.97 10.37 15.72
C GLU A 220 9.23 9.85 16.97
N ILE A 221 8.28 8.93 16.81
CA ILE A 221 7.48 8.38 17.91
C ILE A 221 7.79 6.91 18.19
N GLY A 222 7.49 6.46 19.41
CA GLY A 222 7.62 5.07 19.83
C GLY A 222 9.04 4.51 19.59
N THR A 223 9.13 3.45 18.81
CA THR A 223 10.41 2.79 18.46
C THR A 223 11.27 3.61 17.50
N LYS A 224 10.72 4.63 16.87
CA LYS A 224 11.37 5.47 15.83
C LYS A 224 11.77 4.68 14.59
N HIS A 225 10.99 3.67 14.25
CA HIS A 225 11.23 2.79 13.12
C HIS A 225 10.19 3.00 12.01
N PRO A 226 10.61 3.00 10.73
CA PRO A 226 9.68 3.07 9.62
C PRO A 226 8.83 1.81 9.53
N ILE A 227 7.62 1.95 8.99
CA ILE A 227 6.72 0.82 8.75
C ILE A 227 7.13 0.02 7.51
N PHE A 228 6.88 -1.29 7.58
CA PHE A 228 6.96 -2.20 6.45
C PHE A 228 5.56 -2.58 5.94
N ARG A 229 4.65 -2.92 6.85
CA ARG A 229 3.24 -3.25 6.60
C ARG A 229 2.36 -2.69 7.71
N CYS A 230 1.08 -2.56 7.42
CA CYS A 230 0.08 -2.13 8.40
C CYS A 230 -1.27 -2.79 8.14
N TRP A 231 -2.04 -3.02 9.20
CA TRP A 231 -3.36 -3.64 9.14
C TRP A 231 -4.29 -3.04 10.19
N HIS A 232 -5.54 -2.82 9.84
CA HIS A 232 -6.55 -2.41 10.81
C HIS A 232 -6.89 -3.58 11.75
N ILE A 233 -7.07 -3.30 13.04
CA ILE A 233 -7.46 -4.27 14.06
C ILE A 233 -8.94 -4.09 14.41
N SER A 234 -9.27 -2.96 15.02
CA SER A 234 -10.61 -2.51 15.39
C SER A 234 -10.53 -1.09 15.99
N GLU A 235 -11.65 -0.39 16.07
CA GLU A 235 -11.69 1.01 16.50
C GLU A 235 -10.73 1.85 15.64
N ASP A 236 -9.73 2.50 16.23
CA ASP A 236 -8.64 3.23 15.56
C ASP A 236 -7.27 2.59 15.84
N TYR A 237 -7.25 1.29 16.17
CA TYR A 237 -6.03 0.52 16.39
C TYR A 237 -5.56 -0.16 15.11
N PHE A 238 -4.25 -0.06 14.85
CA PHE A 238 -3.57 -0.69 13.72
C PHE A 238 -2.40 -1.53 14.19
N LEU A 239 -2.22 -2.70 13.60
CA LEU A 239 -1.00 -3.48 13.75
C LEU A 239 0.01 -3.01 12.70
N LEU A 240 1.21 -2.66 13.14
CA LEU A 240 2.33 -2.26 12.29
C LEU A 240 3.43 -3.30 12.34
N GLN A 241 3.95 -3.69 11.19
CA GLN A 241 5.22 -4.39 11.06
C GLN A 241 6.29 -3.36 10.71
N LEU A 242 7.41 -3.38 11.42
CA LEU A 242 8.41 -2.32 11.39
C LEU A 242 9.77 -2.85 10.91
N TYR A 243 10.58 -1.94 10.36
CA TYR A 243 12.00 -2.17 10.09
C TYR A 243 12.80 -2.03 11.38
N LYS A 244 13.22 -3.16 11.96
CA LYS A 244 13.85 -3.25 13.28
C LYS A 244 15.15 -2.43 13.42
N LYS A 245 15.87 -2.24 12.32
CA LYS A 245 17.13 -1.49 12.31
C LYS A 245 16.98 -0.02 11.86
N GLY A 246 15.73 0.45 11.72
CA GLY A 246 15.42 1.84 11.41
C GLY A 246 15.46 2.19 9.92
N ALA A 247 15.47 3.50 9.63
CA ALA A 247 15.30 4.03 8.27
C ALA A 247 16.45 3.66 7.33
N GLU A 248 17.68 3.59 7.81
CA GLU A 248 18.83 3.24 6.97
C GLU A 248 18.74 1.82 6.43
N ASP A 249 18.28 0.87 7.24
CA ASP A 249 18.05 -0.51 6.80
C ASP A 249 16.92 -0.60 5.78
N MET A 250 15.85 0.18 5.97
CA MET A 250 14.76 0.29 4.99
C MET A 250 15.26 0.84 3.65
N ILE A 251 16.10 1.87 3.65
CA ILE A 251 16.60 2.53 2.45
C ILE A 251 17.62 1.64 1.70
N ASN A 252 18.50 0.95 2.41
CA ASN A 252 19.65 0.26 1.85
C ASN A 252 19.58 -1.27 1.94
N GLY A 253 18.78 -1.83 2.83
CA GLY A 253 18.72 -3.27 3.12
C GLY A 253 17.99 -4.11 2.07
N GLY A 254 17.15 -3.50 1.25
CA GLY A 254 16.38 -4.20 0.23
C GLY A 254 15.58 -5.38 0.80
N THR A 255 15.71 -6.57 0.18
CA THR A 255 15.03 -7.79 0.65
C THR A 255 15.68 -8.42 1.88
N SER A 256 16.86 -7.97 2.29
CA SER A 256 17.59 -8.44 3.47
C SER A 256 17.30 -7.62 4.73
N ALA A 257 16.48 -6.57 4.61
CA ALA A 257 16.09 -5.73 5.73
C ALA A 257 15.35 -6.54 6.80
N ASP A 258 15.66 -6.27 8.08
CA ASP A 258 15.03 -6.93 9.21
C ASP A 258 13.68 -6.28 9.54
N VAL A 259 12.59 -7.00 9.25
CA VAL A 259 11.21 -6.58 9.51
C VAL A 259 10.54 -7.42 10.61
N SER A 260 11.31 -7.88 11.58
CA SER A 260 10.86 -8.78 12.65
C SER A 260 10.28 -8.06 13.88
N GLU A 261 9.87 -6.82 13.78
CA GLU A 261 9.26 -6.06 14.86
C GLU A 261 7.77 -5.79 14.58
N LEU A 262 6.92 -5.96 15.59
CA LEU A 262 5.51 -5.56 15.55
C LEU A 262 5.23 -4.51 16.62
N ALA A 263 4.34 -3.57 16.28
CA ALA A 263 3.81 -2.59 17.22
C ALA A 263 2.31 -2.37 16.99
N VAL A 264 1.60 -1.95 18.01
CA VAL A 264 0.23 -1.45 17.91
C VAL A 264 0.27 0.07 17.87
N PHE A 265 -0.37 0.64 16.89
CA PHE A 265 -0.56 2.08 16.72
C PHE A 265 -2.00 2.44 17.02
N LYS A 266 -2.23 3.38 17.94
CA LYS A 266 -3.52 4.00 18.20
C LYS A 266 -3.56 5.35 17.49
N ALA A 267 -4.36 5.43 16.45
CA ALA A 267 -4.25 6.51 15.47
C ALA A 267 -4.72 7.86 15.99
N GLU A 268 -5.84 7.93 16.72
CA GLU A 268 -6.35 9.20 17.28
C GLU A 268 -5.37 9.81 18.29
N ASP A 269 -4.80 8.96 19.15
CA ASP A 269 -3.85 9.39 20.18
C ASP A 269 -2.42 9.57 19.63
N GLN A 270 -2.17 9.16 18.38
CA GLN A 270 -0.85 9.15 17.75
C GLN A 270 0.22 8.44 18.59
N THR A 271 -0.16 7.35 19.25
CA THR A 271 0.72 6.57 20.11
C THR A 271 1.04 5.21 19.51
N ILE A 272 2.28 4.76 19.72
CA ILE A 272 2.76 3.47 19.26
C ILE A 272 3.33 2.66 20.43
N MET A 273 2.97 1.40 20.50
CA MET A 273 3.35 0.49 21.57
C MET A 273 3.93 -0.80 20.99
N PRO A 274 5.18 -1.18 21.35
CA PRO A 274 5.77 -2.43 20.90
C PRO A 274 4.94 -3.64 21.31
N VAL A 275 4.82 -4.63 20.43
CA VAL A 275 4.21 -5.93 20.76
C VAL A 275 5.21 -6.75 21.57
N THR A 276 4.76 -7.28 22.70
CA THR A 276 5.55 -8.14 23.60
C THR A 276 5.00 -9.56 23.65
N GLY A 277 5.82 -10.54 24.06
CA GLY A 277 5.40 -11.94 24.19
C GLY A 277 5.46 -12.74 22.89
N LEU A 278 6.08 -12.21 21.83
CA LEU A 278 6.41 -12.94 20.62
C LEU A 278 7.77 -13.65 20.74
N PRO A 279 7.99 -14.78 20.04
CA PRO A 279 9.30 -15.40 19.98
C PRO A 279 10.33 -14.50 19.27
N ALA A 280 11.56 -14.50 19.79
CA ALA A 280 12.61 -13.60 19.29
C ALA A 280 13.03 -13.90 17.85
N ASP A 281 12.86 -15.14 17.39
CA ASP A 281 13.14 -15.61 16.03
C ASP A 281 11.88 -15.73 15.15
N GLY A 282 10.78 -15.13 15.58
CA GLY A 282 9.49 -15.20 14.90
C GLY A 282 9.52 -14.51 13.53
N LYS A 283 9.01 -15.22 12.52
CA LYS A 283 8.67 -14.66 11.20
C LYS A 283 7.16 -14.55 11.07
N PHE A 284 6.70 -13.39 10.66
CA PHE A 284 5.28 -13.08 10.61
C PHE A 284 4.65 -13.45 9.27
N GLY A 285 3.42 -13.92 9.30
CA GLY A 285 2.60 -14.11 8.11
C GLY A 285 2.26 -12.78 7.42
N GLY A 286 1.75 -12.89 6.19
CA GLY A 286 1.45 -11.74 5.36
C GLY A 286 0.18 -10.99 5.75
N GLU A 287 -0.83 -11.73 6.23
CA GLU A 287 -2.16 -11.19 6.52
C GLU A 287 -2.64 -11.65 7.89
N PRO A 288 -2.60 -10.80 8.92
CA PRO A 288 -3.26 -11.04 10.20
C PRO A 288 -4.76 -10.81 10.09
N TYR A 289 -5.51 -11.34 11.05
CA TYR A 289 -6.92 -11.07 11.20
C TYR A 289 -7.16 -10.17 12.43
N GLY A 290 -7.91 -9.07 12.24
CA GLY A 290 -8.28 -8.14 13.29
C GLY A 290 -9.75 -8.29 13.70
N GLU A 291 -10.06 -8.40 14.98
CA GLU A 291 -11.44 -8.44 15.49
C GLU A 291 -11.49 -8.04 16.98
N LYS A 292 -12.45 -7.17 17.33
CA LYS A 292 -12.84 -6.89 18.73
C LYS A 292 -11.67 -6.56 19.65
N GLY A 293 -10.75 -5.71 19.20
CA GLY A 293 -9.59 -5.27 19.97
C GLY A 293 -8.42 -6.26 19.97
N TYR A 294 -8.43 -7.28 19.13
CA TYR A 294 -7.35 -8.24 19.00
C TYR A 294 -6.91 -8.42 17.56
N ALA A 295 -5.61 -8.57 17.37
CA ALA A 295 -5.05 -9.08 16.12
C ALA A 295 -4.57 -10.52 16.30
N TYR A 296 -4.81 -11.35 15.29
CA TYR A 296 -4.34 -12.73 15.24
C TYR A 296 -3.26 -12.82 14.17
N MET A 297 -2.01 -13.03 14.58
CA MET A 297 -0.85 -13.08 13.70
C MET A 297 -0.32 -14.51 13.60
N ALA A 298 -0.11 -14.98 12.39
CA ALA A 298 0.60 -16.23 12.14
C ALA A 298 2.11 -16.02 12.39
N VAL A 299 2.71 -16.86 13.20
CA VAL A 299 4.15 -16.79 13.54
C VAL A 299 4.79 -18.14 13.28
N THR A 300 5.82 -18.14 12.45
CA THR A 300 6.70 -19.28 12.20
C THR A 300 8.04 -19.00 12.88
N VAL A 301 8.58 -19.98 13.60
CA VAL A 301 9.89 -19.85 14.25
C VAL A 301 10.94 -20.69 13.54
N THR A 302 12.21 -20.31 13.66
CA THR A 302 13.34 -21.01 13.03
C THR A 302 13.92 -22.11 13.90
N THR A 303 13.53 -22.18 15.16
CA THR A 303 14.03 -23.13 16.19
C THR A 303 13.47 -24.56 16.09
N GLY A 304 12.62 -24.83 15.08
CA GLY A 304 12.05 -26.16 14.84
C GLY A 304 10.74 -26.44 15.60
N GLU A 305 10.23 -25.50 16.37
CA GLU A 305 8.86 -25.57 16.87
C GLU A 305 7.84 -25.39 15.75
N LYS A 306 6.67 -25.99 15.91
CA LYS A 306 5.57 -25.79 14.96
C LYS A 306 5.07 -24.35 14.99
N PRO A 307 4.69 -23.78 13.83
CA PRO A 307 4.10 -22.46 13.74
C PRO A 307 2.80 -22.37 14.53
N ALA A 308 2.50 -21.16 15.01
CA ALA A 308 1.31 -20.92 15.83
C ALA A 308 0.68 -19.56 15.50
N PHE A 309 -0.60 -19.44 15.82
CA PHE A 309 -1.26 -18.13 15.86
C PHE A 309 -1.00 -17.47 17.23
N TYR A 310 -0.67 -16.19 17.19
CA TYR A 310 -0.54 -15.36 18.37
C TYR A 310 -1.68 -14.35 18.39
N LYS A 311 -2.37 -14.28 19.53
CA LYS A 311 -3.40 -13.30 19.83
C LYS A 311 -2.75 -12.09 20.47
N ILE A 312 -2.82 -10.93 19.81
CA ILE A 312 -2.23 -9.66 20.23
C ILE A 312 -3.37 -8.75 20.71
N ASP A 313 -3.28 -8.29 21.94
CA ASP A 313 -4.24 -7.33 22.52
C ASP A 313 -3.88 -5.91 22.05
N ALA A 314 -4.81 -5.23 21.40
CA ALA A 314 -4.56 -3.90 20.85
C ALA A 314 -4.34 -2.83 21.92
N LYS A 315 -4.92 -2.98 23.12
CA LYS A 315 -4.81 -1.99 24.22
C LYS A 315 -3.52 -2.13 25.01
N THR A 316 -2.94 -3.33 25.04
CA THR A 316 -1.76 -3.63 25.88
C THR A 316 -0.52 -4.01 25.09
N GLY A 317 -0.62 -4.26 23.80
CA GLY A 317 0.47 -4.79 22.97
C GLY A 317 0.93 -6.19 23.35
N LYS A 318 0.22 -6.89 24.26
CA LYS A 318 0.62 -8.21 24.72
C LYS A 318 0.17 -9.30 23.75
N ALA A 319 1.11 -10.10 23.28
CA ALA A 319 0.86 -11.30 22.50
C ALA A 319 0.82 -12.53 23.38
N VAL A 320 -0.11 -13.44 23.09
CA VAL A 320 -0.23 -14.74 23.75
C VAL A 320 -0.30 -15.81 22.67
N LYS A 321 0.54 -16.87 22.81
CA LYS A 321 0.52 -18.04 21.92
C LYS A 321 -0.85 -18.72 22.00
N GLY A 322 -1.45 -18.93 20.85
CA GLY A 322 -2.72 -19.64 20.69
C GLY A 322 -2.53 -21.00 20.02
N LEU A 323 -3.34 -21.28 19.02
CA LEU A 323 -3.36 -22.56 18.30
C LEU A 323 -2.04 -22.80 17.58
N THR A 324 -1.43 -23.97 17.86
CA THR A 324 -0.31 -24.51 17.09
C THR A 324 -0.83 -25.28 15.89
N VAL A 325 -0.15 -25.16 14.75
CA VAL A 325 -0.56 -25.77 13.48
C VAL A 325 0.48 -26.79 13.02
N GLU A 326 0.02 -27.97 12.60
CA GLU A 326 0.86 -29.00 12.00
C GLU A 326 1.20 -28.64 10.54
N ALA A 327 2.14 -27.71 10.37
CA ALA A 327 2.63 -27.21 9.10
C ALA A 327 4.09 -26.75 9.25
N ASP A 328 4.76 -26.50 8.12
CA ASP A 328 6.12 -25.91 8.13
C ASP A 328 6.08 -24.40 8.29
N ALA A 329 5.03 -23.75 7.78
CA ALA A 329 4.80 -22.32 7.90
C ALA A 329 3.31 -21.98 7.79
N ILE A 330 2.92 -20.81 8.33
CA ILE A 330 1.59 -20.23 8.16
C ILE A 330 1.76 -18.85 7.51
N THR A 331 1.07 -18.61 6.41
CA THR A 331 1.18 -17.35 5.65
C THR A 331 0.09 -16.35 5.98
N THR A 332 -1.12 -16.81 6.26
CA THR A 332 -2.29 -15.95 6.51
C THR A 332 -3.21 -16.55 7.57
N VAL A 333 -4.07 -15.70 8.11
CA VAL A 333 -5.17 -16.12 8.98
C VAL A 333 -6.42 -15.33 8.60
N GLY A 334 -7.58 -15.99 8.65
CA GLY A 334 -8.86 -15.38 8.39
C GLY A 334 -9.96 -16.11 9.15
N LYS A 335 -11.10 -15.44 9.32
CA LYS A 335 -12.31 -16.00 9.90
C LYS A 335 -13.33 -16.22 8.78
N MET A 336 -13.89 -17.40 8.70
CA MET A 336 -15.06 -17.67 7.88
C MET A 336 -16.31 -17.65 8.75
N GLU A 337 -17.30 -16.85 8.36
CA GLU A 337 -18.61 -16.86 8.97
C GLU A 337 -19.59 -17.59 8.05
N TYR A 338 -20.34 -18.53 8.59
CA TYR A 338 -21.45 -19.10 7.86
C TYR A 338 -22.56 -18.05 7.77
N LEU A 339 -22.86 -17.60 6.56
CA LEU A 339 -24.11 -16.91 6.32
C LEU A 339 -25.22 -17.96 6.49
N SER A 340 -25.96 -17.92 7.60
CA SER A 340 -27.20 -18.70 7.74
C SER A 340 -28.14 -18.26 6.63
N LYS A 341 -28.55 -19.21 5.80
CA LYS A 341 -29.58 -19.00 4.78
C LYS A 341 -30.89 -18.59 5.42
#